data_e9389ff4462d98c84b84e09ef9ea26a1
#
_entry.id   e9389ff4462d98c84b84e09ef9ea26a1
#
_cell.length_a   1.000
_cell.length_b   1.000
_cell.length_c   1.000
_cell.angle_alpha   90.00
_cell.angle_beta   90.00
_cell.angle_gamma   90.00
#
_symmetry.space_group_name_H-M   'P 1'
#
loop_
_entity.id
_entity.type
_entity.pdbx_description
1 polymer ?
#
loop_
_entity_poly.entity_id
_entity_poly.type
_entity_poly.pdbx_seq_one_letter_code
_entity_poly.pdbx_strand_id
1 'polypeptide(L)'
;MPILLSRDNLKKIITVTDAIQAVEEGFRHYKGGHCDVPVRKEMRLDENQGIFLFMPAFMKPGNVFGTKIVSVFPNNLQRGLSTIQGVYMLNDPTTGELLALMDGIFLTSLRTGAASAIATKYLARKDAAMLGIVGSGGQAAFQAAAICKVRPIREIYVYDTNSQNARDFSETASRDLTPVSYTHLRAHETNPCIS
;
A
#
# COMPACT_ATOMS: atom_id res chain seq x y z
N MET A 1 28.06 -2.75 -7.43
CA MET A 1 27.09 -3.86 -7.20
C MET A 1 25.80 -3.28 -6.64
N PRO A 2 24.62 -3.62 -7.16
CA PRO A 2 23.37 -3.12 -6.65
C PRO A 2 23.09 -3.61 -5.22
N ILE A 3 22.37 -2.81 -4.44
CA ILE A 3 21.93 -3.17 -3.09
C ILE A 3 20.65 -4.01 -3.20
N LEU A 4 20.60 -5.14 -2.48
CA LEU A 4 19.39 -5.96 -2.35
C LEU A 4 18.72 -5.67 -1.03
N LEU A 5 17.48 -5.16 -1.07
CA LEU A 5 16.70 -4.82 0.13
C LEU A 5 15.47 -5.72 0.24
N SER A 6 15.53 -6.66 1.17
CA SER A 6 14.40 -7.50 1.53
C SER A 6 13.30 -6.68 2.24
N ARG A 7 12.11 -7.29 2.38
CA ARG A 7 11.03 -6.72 3.19
C ARG A 7 11.49 -6.32 4.59
N ASP A 8 12.28 -7.15 5.26
CA ASP A 8 12.73 -6.88 6.63
C ASP A 8 13.79 -5.77 6.68
N ASN A 9 14.61 -5.63 5.64
CA ASN A 9 15.50 -4.47 5.52
C ASN A 9 14.70 -3.18 5.37
N LEU A 10 13.71 -3.17 4.48
CA LEU A 10 12.86 -2.00 4.23
C LEU A 10 12.06 -1.57 5.46
N LYS A 11 11.50 -2.52 6.23
CA LYS A 11 10.78 -2.22 7.47
C LYS A 11 11.65 -1.51 8.52
N LYS A 12 12.96 -1.74 8.52
CA LYS A 12 13.90 -1.10 9.45
C LYS A 12 14.27 0.32 9.08
N ILE A 13 14.18 0.68 7.80
CA ILE A 13 14.67 1.96 7.27
C ILE A 13 13.59 2.91 6.78
N ILE A 14 12.36 2.42 6.55
CA ILE A 14 11.26 3.26 6.05
C ILE A 14 10.07 3.16 7.00
N THR A 15 9.68 4.30 7.55
CA THR A 15 8.47 4.41 8.40
C THR A 15 7.24 4.77 7.57
N VAL A 16 6.05 4.60 8.17
CA VAL A 16 4.79 5.05 7.57
C VAL A 16 4.79 6.57 7.34
N THR A 17 5.40 7.33 8.23
CA THR A 17 5.49 8.80 8.12
C THR A 17 6.36 9.20 6.94
N ASP A 18 7.51 8.55 6.75
CA ASP A 18 8.37 8.79 5.58
C ASP A 18 7.64 8.50 4.27
N ALA A 19 6.88 7.42 4.24
CA ALA A 19 6.08 7.06 3.07
C ALA A 19 4.99 8.09 2.78
N ILE A 20 4.30 8.62 3.80
CA ILE A 20 3.29 9.68 3.64
C ILE A 20 3.94 10.94 3.04
N GLN A 21 5.10 11.36 3.57
CA GLN A 21 5.81 12.54 3.07
C GLN A 21 6.26 12.35 1.62
N ALA A 22 6.91 11.23 1.32
CA ALA A 22 7.40 10.94 -0.03
C ALA A 22 6.28 10.84 -1.07
N VAL A 23 5.14 10.22 -0.73
CA VAL A 23 3.99 10.10 -1.65
C VAL A 23 3.29 11.45 -1.82
N GLU A 24 3.17 12.27 -0.76
CA GLU A 24 2.61 13.63 -0.86
C GLU A 24 3.47 14.51 -1.78
N GLU A 25 4.78 14.44 -1.64
CA GLU A 25 5.72 15.15 -2.50
C GLU A 25 5.61 14.65 -3.96
N GLY A 26 5.57 13.33 -4.15
CA GLY A 26 5.36 12.72 -5.45
C GLY A 26 4.08 13.22 -6.14
N PHE A 27 2.96 13.34 -5.43
CA PHE A 27 1.72 13.91 -5.97
C PHE A 27 1.86 15.39 -6.35
N ARG A 28 2.59 16.19 -5.56
CA ARG A 28 2.85 17.60 -5.90
C ARG A 28 3.67 17.74 -7.17
N HIS A 29 4.74 16.94 -7.30
CA HIS A 29 5.58 16.92 -8.49
C HIS A 29 4.84 16.41 -9.72
N TYR A 30 4.01 15.37 -9.56
CA TYR A 30 3.18 14.86 -10.64
C TYR A 30 2.20 15.92 -11.16
N LYS A 31 1.48 16.61 -10.25
CA LYS A 31 0.59 17.72 -10.61
C LYS A 31 1.33 18.88 -11.27
N GLY A 32 2.55 19.16 -10.85
CA GLY A 32 3.41 20.21 -11.42
C GLY A 32 4.04 19.86 -12.77
N GLY A 33 3.78 18.67 -13.34
CA GLY A 33 4.37 18.26 -14.61
C GLY A 33 5.87 17.90 -14.52
N HIS A 34 6.35 17.61 -13.31
CA HIS A 34 7.76 17.27 -13.06
C HIS A 34 8.05 15.77 -13.06
N CYS A 35 7.04 14.95 -13.34
CA CYS A 35 7.18 13.51 -13.42
C CYS A 35 6.82 13.01 -14.81
N ASP A 36 7.58 12.05 -15.30
CA ASP A 36 7.21 11.21 -16.44
C ASP A 36 6.77 9.84 -15.90
N VAL A 37 5.48 9.56 -16.04
CA VAL A 37 4.84 8.33 -15.54
C VAL A 37 4.01 7.74 -16.67
N PRO A 38 4.62 6.93 -17.55
CA PRO A 38 3.92 6.29 -18.63
C PRO A 38 2.78 5.40 -18.14
N VAL A 39 1.77 5.20 -18.98
CA VAL A 39 0.73 4.22 -18.72
C VAL A 39 1.39 2.85 -18.55
N ARG A 40 1.02 2.16 -17.48
CA ARG A 40 1.57 0.82 -17.18
C ARG A 40 1.38 -0.12 -18.36
N LYS A 41 2.44 -0.86 -18.67
CA LYS A 41 2.39 -1.94 -19.65
C LYS A 41 1.91 -3.21 -18.97
N GLU A 42 0.90 -3.85 -19.55
CA GLU A 42 0.39 -5.15 -19.11
C GLU A 42 0.84 -6.23 -20.09
N MET A 43 1.28 -7.37 -19.57
CA MET A 43 1.56 -8.59 -20.31
C MET A 43 0.77 -9.74 -19.68
N ARG A 44 -0.17 -10.27 -20.43
CA ARG A 44 -1.00 -11.41 -20.02
C ARG A 44 -0.33 -12.70 -20.44
N LEU A 45 -0.38 -13.68 -19.58
CA LEU A 45 0.05 -15.06 -19.80
C LEU A 45 -1.19 -15.94 -19.70
N ASP A 46 -1.97 -16.00 -20.74
CA ASP A 46 -3.31 -16.61 -20.73
C ASP A 46 -3.26 -18.11 -20.34
N GLU A 47 -2.28 -18.84 -20.85
CA GLU A 47 -2.07 -20.26 -20.49
C GLU A 47 -1.82 -20.47 -18.99
N ASN A 48 -1.21 -19.51 -18.33
CA ASN A 48 -0.89 -19.56 -16.89
C ASN A 48 -1.87 -18.76 -16.02
N GLN A 49 -2.87 -18.13 -16.63
CA GLN A 49 -3.83 -17.23 -15.97
C GLN A 49 -3.13 -16.15 -15.13
N GLY A 50 -2.02 -15.64 -15.63
CA GLY A 50 -1.16 -14.69 -14.95
C GLY A 50 -1.01 -13.37 -15.69
N ILE A 51 -0.66 -12.32 -14.96
CA ILE A 51 -0.41 -10.99 -15.52
C ILE A 51 0.88 -10.43 -14.93
N PHE A 52 1.72 -9.82 -15.80
CA PHE A 52 2.79 -8.94 -15.37
C PHE A 52 2.43 -7.48 -15.68
N LEU A 53 2.75 -6.60 -14.74
CA LEU A 53 2.56 -5.16 -14.85
C LEU A 53 3.92 -4.46 -14.72
N PHE A 54 4.28 -3.64 -15.71
CA PHE A 54 5.51 -2.88 -15.76
C PHE A 54 5.18 -1.39 -15.57
N MET A 55 5.75 -0.77 -14.57
CA MET A 55 5.42 0.58 -14.14
C MET A 55 6.69 1.40 -13.90
N PRO A 56 7.31 1.91 -14.98
CA PRO A 56 8.42 2.85 -14.85
C PRO A 56 7.91 4.23 -14.43
N ALA A 57 8.77 5.00 -13.77
CA ALA A 57 8.53 6.40 -13.44
C ALA A 57 9.85 7.15 -13.33
N PHE A 58 9.87 8.38 -13.80
CA PHE A 58 10.96 9.33 -13.64
C PHE A 58 10.45 10.60 -12.97
N MET A 59 11.17 11.08 -11.96
CA MET A 59 10.89 12.34 -11.27
C MET A 59 12.09 13.28 -11.43
N LYS A 60 11.85 14.42 -12.11
CA LYS A 60 12.90 15.42 -12.39
C LYS A 60 13.50 16.01 -11.11
N PRO A 61 12.70 16.47 -10.12
CA PRO A 61 13.27 16.83 -8.84
C PRO A 61 13.88 15.61 -8.15
N GLY A 62 15.14 15.75 -7.71
CA GLY A 62 15.89 14.64 -7.14
C GLY A 62 16.51 13.68 -8.15
N ASN A 63 16.22 13.84 -9.46
CA ASN A 63 16.75 13.00 -10.53
C ASN A 63 16.59 11.50 -10.22
N VAL A 64 15.34 11.05 -10.00
CA VAL A 64 15.04 9.69 -9.55
C VAL A 64 14.32 8.90 -10.65
N PHE A 65 14.90 7.78 -11.05
CA PHE A 65 14.25 6.83 -11.97
C PHE A 65 14.09 5.47 -11.30
N GLY A 66 12.89 4.92 -11.40
CA GLY A 66 12.61 3.59 -10.89
C GLY A 66 11.54 2.86 -11.69
N THR A 67 11.56 1.55 -11.60
CA THR A 67 10.57 0.68 -12.24
C THR A 67 10.04 -0.32 -11.24
N LYS A 68 8.71 -0.38 -11.13
CA LYS A 68 8.04 -1.48 -10.41
C LYS A 68 7.57 -2.53 -11.39
N ILE A 69 7.91 -3.79 -11.12
CA ILE A 69 7.35 -4.96 -11.80
C ILE A 69 6.51 -5.71 -10.78
N VAL A 70 5.25 -5.98 -11.13
CA VAL A 70 4.33 -6.76 -10.29
C VAL A 70 3.75 -7.87 -11.13
N SER A 71 3.68 -9.07 -10.56
CA SER A 71 2.93 -10.18 -11.14
C SER A 71 1.72 -10.53 -10.28
N VAL A 72 0.64 -10.94 -10.95
CA VAL A 72 -0.60 -11.40 -10.32
C VAL A 72 -0.96 -12.75 -10.90
N PHE A 73 -0.92 -13.79 -10.06
CA PHE A 73 -1.21 -15.17 -10.39
C PHE A 73 -2.24 -15.72 -9.39
N PRO A 74 -3.55 -15.67 -9.68
CA PRO A 74 -4.60 -16.09 -8.74
C PRO A 74 -4.43 -17.53 -8.25
N ASN A 75 -3.98 -18.44 -9.09
CA ASN A 75 -3.81 -19.86 -8.78
C ASN A 75 -2.60 -20.17 -7.88
N ASN A 76 -1.77 -19.19 -7.56
CA ASN A 76 -0.62 -19.38 -6.67
C ASN A 76 -1.02 -19.83 -5.26
N LEU A 77 -2.20 -19.46 -4.78
CA LEU A 77 -2.71 -19.90 -3.47
C LEU A 77 -2.75 -21.43 -3.36
N GLN A 78 -3.12 -22.14 -4.44
CA GLN A 78 -3.15 -23.60 -4.48
C GLN A 78 -1.76 -24.22 -4.37
N ARG A 79 -0.72 -23.43 -4.63
CA ARG A 79 0.70 -23.84 -4.56
C ARG A 79 1.39 -23.33 -3.29
N GLY A 80 0.64 -22.73 -2.35
CA GLY A 80 1.19 -22.10 -1.14
C GLY A 80 2.02 -20.84 -1.42
N LEU A 81 1.86 -20.23 -2.60
CA LEU A 81 2.56 -19.02 -2.99
C LEU A 81 1.63 -17.80 -2.91
N SER A 82 2.23 -16.62 -2.74
CA SER A 82 1.48 -15.36 -2.80
C SER A 82 0.90 -15.14 -4.20
N THR A 83 -0.37 -14.71 -4.26
CA THR A 83 -1.04 -14.32 -5.51
C THR A 83 -0.35 -13.14 -6.18
N ILE A 84 0.21 -12.22 -5.39
CA ILE A 84 0.89 -11.02 -5.88
C ILE A 84 2.35 -11.10 -5.47
N GLN A 85 3.23 -10.87 -6.43
CA GLN A 85 4.66 -10.70 -6.20
C GLN A 85 5.14 -9.44 -6.89
N GLY A 86 6.25 -8.88 -6.45
CA GLY A 86 6.74 -7.65 -7.07
C GLY A 86 8.12 -7.25 -6.61
N VAL A 87 8.79 -6.51 -7.46
CA VAL A 87 10.09 -5.91 -7.22
C VAL A 87 10.09 -4.45 -7.65
N TYR A 88 10.82 -3.61 -6.91
CA TYR A 88 11.21 -2.26 -7.34
C TYR A 88 12.67 -2.24 -7.73
N MET A 89 12.93 -1.66 -8.88
CA MET A 89 14.26 -1.36 -9.38
C MET A 89 14.51 0.14 -9.27
N LEU A 90 15.62 0.54 -8.69
CA LEU A 90 16.09 1.92 -8.67
C LEU A 90 17.34 2.01 -9.52
N ASN A 91 17.35 2.90 -10.50
CA ASN A 91 18.48 3.13 -11.38
C ASN A 91 19.00 4.56 -11.26
N ASP A 92 20.28 4.74 -11.49
CA ASP A 92 20.86 6.05 -11.75
C ASP A 92 20.38 6.54 -13.12
N PRO A 93 19.64 7.64 -13.21
CA PRO A 93 19.11 8.11 -14.50
C PRO A 93 20.18 8.75 -15.39
N THR A 94 21.39 9.00 -14.88
CA THR A 94 22.51 9.56 -15.65
C THR A 94 23.28 8.46 -16.37
N THR A 95 23.50 7.33 -15.70
CA THR A 95 24.34 6.24 -16.20
C THR A 95 23.53 4.99 -16.60
N GLY A 96 22.29 4.87 -16.11
CA GLY A 96 21.47 3.66 -16.25
C GLY A 96 21.85 2.55 -15.27
N GLU A 97 22.86 2.75 -14.42
CA GLU A 97 23.32 1.75 -13.48
C GLU A 97 22.21 1.34 -12.51
N LEU A 98 22.06 0.03 -12.27
CA LEU A 98 21.15 -0.49 -11.26
C LEU A 98 21.74 -0.21 -9.87
N LEU A 99 21.07 0.64 -9.09
CA LEU A 99 21.47 1.00 -7.73
C LEU A 99 20.89 0.05 -6.67
N ALA A 100 19.62 -0.31 -6.80
CA ALA A 100 18.96 -1.19 -5.84
C ALA A 100 17.85 -2.04 -6.45
N LEU A 101 17.66 -3.24 -5.87
CA LEU A 101 16.48 -4.09 -6.02
C LEU A 101 15.79 -4.20 -4.65
N MET A 102 14.50 -3.95 -4.60
CA MET A 102 13.75 -3.84 -3.35
C MET A 102 12.47 -4.69 -3.38
N ASP A 103 12.05 -5.21 -2.23
CA ASP A 103 10.75 -5.91 -2.11
C ASP A 103 9.61 -5.01 -2.55
N GLY A 104 8.93 -5.41 -3.62
CA GLY A 104 7.86 -4.63 -4.24
C GLY A 104 6.51 -4.77 -3.52
N ILE A 105 6.29 -5.85 -2.76
CA ILE A 105 5.02 -6.07 -2.07
C ILE A 105 4.91 -5.13 -0.87
N PHE A 106 5.94 -5.07 -0.04
CA PHE A 106 5.97 -4.17 1.11
C PHE A 106 5.85 -2.70 0.68
N LEU A 107 6.68 -2.26 -0.28
CA LEU A 107 6.64 -0.89 -0.78
C LEU A 107 5.30 -0.55 -1.44
N THR A 108 4.68 -1.49 -2.17
CA THR A 108 3.34 -1.29 -2.74
C THR A 108 2.29 -1.10 -1.65
N SER A 109 2.33 -1.89 -0.59
CA SER A 109 1.38 -1.79 0.51
C SER A 109 1.57 -0.48 1.28
N LEU A 110 2.81 -0.15 1.60
CA LEU A 110 3.17 1.05 2.35
C LEU A 110 2.77 2.34 1.61
N ARG A 111 3.13 2.47 0.30
CA ARG A 111 2.76 3.65 -0.50
C ARG A 111 1.25 3.75 -0.74
N THR A 112 0.53 2.61 -0.76
CA THR A 112 -0.92 2.61 -0.95
C THR A 112 -1.62 3.13 0.30
N GLY A 113 -1.20 2.68 1.49
CA GLY A 113 -1.65 3.25 2.75
C GLY A 113 -1.33 4.76 2.86
N ALA A 114 -0.12 5.16 2.47
CA ALA A 114 0.27 6.56 2.44
C ALA A 114 -0.62 7.42 1.53
N ALA A 115 -0.99 6.93 0.34
CA ALA A 115 -1.91 7.64 -0.55
C ALA A 115 -3.29 7.85 0.08
N SER A 116 -3.82 6.85 0.78
CA SER A 116 -5.10 6.96 1.51
C SER A 116 -4.99 7.92 2.69
N ALA A 117 -3.88 7.93 3.40
CA ALA A 117 -3.64 8.91 4.46
C ALA A 117 -3.62 10.35 3.92
N ILE A 118 -3.00 10.57 2.76
CA ILE A 118 -2.97 11.89 2.11
C ILE A 118 -4.38 12.32 1.72
N ALA A 119 -5.17 11.44 1.08
CA ALA A 119 -6.57 11.72 0.77
C ALA A 119 -7.35 12.05 2.05
N THR A 120 -7.19 11.27 3.12
CA THR A 120 -7.80 11.52 4.42
C THR A 120 -7.36 12.84 5.04
N LYS A 121 -6.08 13.20 4.94
CA LYS A 121 -5.51 14.46 5.45
C LYS A 121 -6.18 15.68 4.82
N TYR A 122 -6.51 15.63 3.55
CA TYR A 122 -7.08 16.78 2.83
C TYR A 122 -8.60 16.76 2.76
N LEU A 123 -9.24 15.61 2.78
CA LEU A 123 -10.68 15.47 2.50
C LEU A 123 -11.52 15.12 3.72
N ALA A 124 -10.97 14.40 4.71
CA ALA A 124 -11.74 14.05 5.90
C ALA A 124 -11.77 15.19 6.93
N ARG A 125 -12.80 15.18 7.77
CA ARG A 125 -12.89 16.11 8.92
C ARG A 125 -11.65 15.98 9.81
N LYS A 126 -11.20 17.10 10.36
CA LYS A 126 -9.99 17.13 11.20
C LYS A 126 -10.16 16.35 12.51
N ASP A 127 -11.37 16.31 13.03
CA ASP A 127 -11.78 15.63 14.27
C ASP A 127 -12.26 14.19 14.06
N ALA A 128 -12.11 13.62 12.86
CA ALA A 128 -12.50 12.24 12.56
C ALA A 128 -11.77 11.27 13.50
N ALA A 129 -12.56 10.59 14.35
CA ALA A 129 -12.06 9.67 15.37
C ALA A 129 -12.42 8.20 15.12
N MET A 130 -13.27 7.94 14.13
CA MET A 130 -13.69 6.59 13.75
C MET A 130 -13.26 6.28 12.33
N LEU A 131 -12.77 5.08 12.09
CA LEU A 131 -12.35 4.56 10.79
C LEU A 131 -13.11 3.28 10.47
N GLY A 132 -13.81 3.24 9.33
CA GLY A 132 -14.39 2.01 8.77
C GLY A 132 -13.45 1.38 7.75
N ILE A 133 -13.24 0.07 7.85
CA ILE A 133 -12.46 -0.72 6.89
C ILE A 133 -13.35 -1.82 6.33
N VAL A 134 -13.51 -1.85 5.02
CA VAL A 134 -14.23 -2.89 4.29
C VAL A 134 -13.23 -3.75 3.53
N GLY A 135 -13.09 -5.00 3.94
CA GLY A 135 -12.05 -5.93 3.50
C GLY A 135 -10.79 -5.87 4.37
N SER A 136 -10.48 -6.98 5.03
CA SER A 136 -9.35 -7.13 5.96
C SER A 136 -8.14 -7.85 5.34
N GLY A 137 -7.98 -7.75 4.01
CA GLY A 137 -6.86 -8.34 3.28
C GLY A 137 -5.52 -7.64 3.53
N GLY A 138 -4.48 -8.04 2.79
CA GLY A 138 -3.10 -7.60 2.99
C GLY A 138 -2.82 -6.08 2.95
N GLN A 139 -3.76 -5.27 2.45
CA GLN A 139 -3.66 -3.81 2.43
C GLN A 139 -4.23 -3.14 3.70
N ALA A 140 -5.16 -3.79 4.40
CA ALA A 140 -5.94 -3.18 5.47
C ALA A 140 -5.07 -2.60 6.60
N ALA A 141 -4.06 -3.34 7.05
CA ALA A 141 -3.15 -2.90 8.11
C ALA A 141 -2.36 -1.64 7.73
N PHE A 142 -1.88 -1.57 6.48
CA PHE A 142 -1.16 -0.40 5.98
C PHE A 142 -2.06 0.82 5.84
N GLN A 143 -3.32 0.61 5.42
CA GLN A 143 -4.33 1.67 5.34
C GLN A 143 -4.63 2.24 6.74
N ALA A 144 -4.94 1.37 7.70
CA ALA A 144 -5.20 1.76 9.08
C ALA A 144 -4.01 2.51 9.69
N ALA A 145 -2.81 1.94 9.59
CA ALA A 145 -1.59 2.53 10.12
C ALA A 145 -1.33 3.94 9.58
N ALA A 146 -1.51 4.13 8.27
CA ALA A 146 -1.26 5.42 7.65
C ALA A 146 -2.34 6.46 7.99
N ILE A 147 -3.62 6.08 8.05
CA ILE A 147 -4.73 6.98 8.41
C ILE A 147 -4.62 7.43 9.86
N CYS A 148 -4.24 6.55 10.78
CA CYS A 148 -4.00 6.89 12.19
C CYS A 148 -2.86 7.90 12.38
N LYS A 149 -1.95 8.06 11.42
CA LYS A 149 -0.88 9.10 11.47
C LYS A 149 -1.40 10.50 11.13
N VAL A 150 -2.53 10.63 10.47
CA VAL A 150 -3.04 11.91 9.97
C VAL A 150 -4.37 12.33 10.60
N ARG A 151 -5.04 11.45 11.34
CA ARG A 151 -6.28 11.72 12.07
C ARG A 151 -6.24 11.10 13.46
N PRO A 152 -6.93 11.68 14.45
CA PRO A 152 -6.99 11.21 15.83
C PRO A 152 -7.94 10.00 15.95
N ILE A 153 -7.68 8.95 15.18
CA ILE A 153 -8.53 7.75 15.18
C ILE A 153 -8.43 7.05 16.55
N ARG A 154 -9.59 6.74 17.13
CA ARG A 154 -9.75 6.05 18.41
C ARG A 154 -10.40 4.68 18.25
N GLU A 155 -11.22 4.54 17.21
CA GLU A 155 -11.98 3.33 16.97
C GLU A 155 -11.86 2.92 15.50
N ILE A 156 -11.66 1.63 15.25
CA ILE A 156 -11.64 1.04 13.91
C ILE A 156 -12.69 -0.04 13.82
N TYR A 157 -13.63 0.13 12.90
CA TYR A 157 -14.66 -0.85 12.57
C TYR A 157 -14.25 -1.61 11.33
N VAL A 158 -14.23 -2.92 11.43
CA VAL A 158 -13.78 -3.80 10.34
C VAL A 158 -14.92 -4.71 9.88
N TYR A 159 -15.15 -4.73 8.59
CA TYR A 159 -16.05 -5.66 7.95
C TYR A 159 -15.30 -6.48 6.89
N ASP A 160 -15.53 -7.79 6.89
CA ASP A 160 -15.05 -8.70 5.84
C ASP A 160 -16.14 -9.76 5.58
N THR A 161 -16.23 -10.24 4.36
CA THR A 161 -17.14 -11.35 3.99
C THR A 161 -16.79 -12.64 4.74
N ASN A 162 -15.51 -12.82 5.06
CA ASN A 162 -15.02 -13.84 5.97
C ASN A 162 -14.81 -13.23 7.36
N SER A 163 -15.72 -13.52 8.30
CA SER A 163 -15.67 -12.99 9.66
C SER A 163 -14.40 -13.38 10.43
N GLN A 164 -13.74 -14.49 10.07
CA GLN A 164 -12.46 -14.87 10.70
C GLN A 164 -11.35 -13.91 10.29
N ASN A 165 -11.28 -13.52 9.02
CA ASN A 165 -10.28 -12.53 8.56
C ASN A 165 -10.44 -11.19 9.31
N ALA A 166 -11.69 -10.74 9.53
CA ALA A 166 -11.94 -9.51 10.30
C ALA A 166 -11.47 -9.62 11.75
N ARG A 167 -11.68 -10.79 12.41
CA ARG A 167 -11.18 -11.04 13.76
C ARG A 167 -9.66 -11.05 13.81
N ASP A 168 -9.02 -11.83 12.95
CA ASP A 168 -7.56 -11.96 12.88
C ASP A 168 -6.90 -10.60 12.62
N PHE A 169 -7.50 -9.80 11.75
CA PHE A 169 -7.06 -8.42 11.51
C PHE A 169 -7.19 -7.58 12.79
N SER A 170 -8.34 -7.61 13.46
CA SER A 170 -8.59 -6.81 14.68
C SER A 170 -7.59 -7.16 15.80
N GLU A 171 -7.30 -8.44 16.00
CA GLU A 171 -6.33 -8.92 16.98
C GLU A 171 -4.90 -8.46 16.65
N THR A 172 -4.49 -8.59 15.39
CA THR A 172 -3.16 -8.20 14.94
C THR A 172 -2.97 -6.69 14.99
N ALA A 173 -3.94 -5.95 14.48
CA ALA A 173 -3.87 -4.50 14.41
C ALA A 173 -3.96 -3.83 15.79
N SER A 174 -4.67 -4.44 16.75
CA SER A 174 -4.73 -3.95 18.14
C SER A 174 -3.36 -3.96 18.84
N ARG A 175 -2.45 -4.82 18.41
CA ARG A 175 -1.07 -4.86 18.95
C ARG A 175 -0.19 -3.77 18.36
N ASP A 176 -0.41 -3.44 17.08
CA ASP A 176 0.49 -2.57 16.32
C ASP A 176 0.05 -1.09 16.34
N LEU A 177 -1.24 -0.81 16.60
CA LEU A 177 -1.85 0.51 16.49
C LEU A 177 -2.49 0.96 17.82
N THR A 178 -1.76 0.92 18.90
CA THR A 178 -2.24 1.45 20.20
C THR A 178 -2.18 2.99 20.22
N PRO A 179 -3.18 3.68 20.81
CA PRO A 179 -4.31 3.17 21.60
C PRO A 179 -5.64 3.15 20.81
N VAL A 180 -5.82 2.25 19.86
CA VAL A 180 -7.02 2.18 19.03
C VAL A 180 -7.84 0.93 19.41
N SER A 181 -9.15 1.12 19.67
CA SER A 181 -10.11 0.04 19.85
C SER A 181 -10.55 -0.53 18.51
N TYR A 182 -10.71 -1.85 18.42
CA TYR A 182 -11.14 -2.53 17.19
C TYR A 182 -12.45 -3.25 17.42
N THR A 183 -13.38 -3.07 16.49
CA THR A 183 -14.67 -3.78 16.48
C THR A 183 -14.86 -4.41 15.10
N HIS A 184 -15.14 -5.72 15.07
CA HIS A 184 -15.56 -6.40 13.85
C HIS A 184 -17.08 -6.32 13.71
N LEU A 185 -17.54 -5.93 12.54
CA LEU A 185 -18.97 -5.91 12.20
C LEU A 185 -19.37 -7.25 11.59
N ARG A 186 -20.51 -7.80 12.04
CA ARG A 186 -21.15 -8.96 11.42
C ARG A 186 -22.06 -8.49 10.28
N ALA A 187 -22.29 -9.35 9.29
CA ALA A 187 -23.14 -9.03 8.13
C ALA A 187 -24.59 -8.63 8.50
N HIS A 188 -25.06 -9.01 9.69
CA HIS A 188 -26.41 -8.66 10.18
C HIS A 188 -26.46 -7.38 11.03
N GLU A 189 -25.32 -6.78 11.35
CA GLU A 189 -25.24 -5.54 12.16
C GLU A 189 -25.21 -4.28 11.30
N THR A 190 -25.14 -4.43 9.99
CA THR A 190 -25.34 -3.33 9.05
C THR A 190 -26.86 -3.10 8.89
N ASN A 191 -27.47 -2.48 9.89
CA ASN A 191 -28.83 -1.97 9.72
C ASN A 191 -28.73 -0.81 8.71
N PRO A 192 -29.46 -0.83 7.60
CA PRO A 192 -29.45 0.24 6.62
C PRO A 192 -30.25 1.43 7.18
N CYS A 193 -29.71 2.14 8.13
CA CYS A 193 -30.15 3.48 8.45
C CYS A 193 -29.34 4.48 7.65
N ILE A 194 -29.56 4.49 6.34
CA ILE A 194 -29.34 5.66 5.50
C ILE A 194 -30.73 6.13 5.09
N SER A 195 -31.30 6.97 5.90
CA SER A 195 -32.39 7.86 5.52
C SER A 195 -31.80 9.26 5.29
#